data_42d389913eb05c0a756e9a862f0b322d
#
_entry.id   42d389913eb05c0a756e9a862f0b322d
#
_cell.length_a   1.000
_cell.length_b   1.000
_cell.length_c   1.000
_cell.angle_alpha   90.00
_cell.angle_beta   90.00
_cell.angle_gamma   90.00
#
_symmetry.space_group_name_H-M   'P 1'
#
loop_
_entity.id
_entity.type
_entity.pdbx_description
1 polymer ?
#
loop_
_entity_poly.entity_id
_entity_poly.type
_entity_poly.pdbx_seq_one_letter_code
_entity_poly.pdbx_strand_id
1 'polypeptide(L)'
;MPDRHGPMKTGLFKVEIDDVEIAGWRSVTIPGSSTEQGEYREGKDPDYEKKIWGQTTYDDLEMERGVKPGDTRIYDWRQDVIEGRVDDGRKEIAIVLMDEEKQPQIRWEFQEAWVKDYDPPELDASADGDVATESITVAFDKMIRTEQ
;
A
#
# COMPACT_ATOMS: atom_id res chain seq x y z
N MET A 1 -7.65 32.13 -2.81
CA MET A 1 -6.52 31.22 -2.90
C MET A 1 -6.81 29.95 -2.14
N PRO A 2 -6.66 28.78 -2.78
CA PRO A 2 -6.92 27.54 -2.05
C PRO A 2 -6.00 27.45 -0.84
N ASP A 3 -6.54 26.96 0.24
CA ASP A 3 -5.77 26.74 1.45
C ASP A 3 -4.86 25.53 1.25
N ARG A 4 -3.57 25.78 1.03
CA ARG A 4 -2.59 24.73 0.83
C ARG A 4 -2.23 24.00 2.12
N HIS A 5 -2.67 24.50 3.25
CA HIS A 5 -2.41 23.90 4.56
C HIS A 5 -3.61 23.12 5.09
N GLY A 6 -4.70 23.09 4.35
CA GLY A 6 -5.86 22.30 4.69
C GLY A 6 -5.67 20.82 4.43
N PRO A 7 -6.55 19.98 4.96
CA PRO A 7 -6.48 18.55 4.72
C PRO A 7 -6.58 18.20 3.24
N MET A 8 -5.87 17.16 2.84
CA MET A 8 -5.86 16.68 1.46
C MET A 8 -7.13 15.86 1.16
N LYS A 9 -7.56 15.92 -0.09
CA LYS A 9 -8.63 15.06 -0.59
C LYS A 9 -8.03 13.71 -1.02
N THR A 10 -8.81 12.65 -0.92
CA THR A 10 -8.33 11.29 -1.16
C THR A 10 -8.35 10.86 -2.62
N GLY A 11 -9.02 11.61 -3.49
CA GLY A 11 -9.29 11.15 -4.85
C GLY A 11 -8.18 11.35 -5.87
N LEU A 12 -7.14 12.12 -5.54
CA LEU A 12 -6.08 12.43 -6.49
C LEU A 12 -4.78 11.80 -6.01
N PHE A 13 -4.49 10.62 -6.54
CA PHE A 13 -3.27 9.89 -6.21
C PHE A 13 -2.75 9.17 -7.44
N LYS A 14 -1.47 8.85 -7.42
CA LYS A 14 -0.85 7.99 -8.43
C LYS A 14 -0.01 6.92 -7.77
N VAL A 15 0.19 5.83 -8.49
CA VAL A 15 0.98 4.69 -8.03
C VAL A 15 2.14 4.48 -9.00
N GLU A 16 3.33 4.35 -8.45
CA GLU A 16 4.54 4.01 -9.22
C GLU A 16 5.09 2.69 -8.69
N ILE A 17 5.40 1.78 -9.60
CA ILE A 17 6.03 0.50 -9.25
C ILE A 17 7.35 0.45 -10.00
N ASP A 18 8.47 0.36 -9.26
CA ASP A 18 9.83 0.46 -9.79
C ASP A 18 9.99 1.71 -10.67
N ASP A 19 9.51 2.85 -10.17
CA ASP A 19 9.56 4.17 -10.82
C ASP A 19 8.74 4.29 -12.11
N VAL A 20 7.89 3.31 -12.39
CA VAL A 20 6.98 3.36 -13.54
C VAL A 20 5.56 3.61 -13.05
N GLU A 21 4.95 4.69 -13.53
CA GLU A 21 3.57 5.00 -13.17
C GLU A 21 2.62 3.98 -13.80
N ILE A 22 1.77 3.39 -12.97
CA ILE A 22 0.73 2.46 -13.42
C ILE A 22 -0.61 3.10 -13.11
N ALA A 23 -1.42 3.29 -14.13
CA ALA A 23 -2.71 3.97 -14.03
C ALA A 23 -3.86 2.98 -13.77
N GLY A 24 -5.03 3.54 -13.51
CA GLY A 24 -6.26 2.76 -13.40
C GLY A 24 -6.64 2.33 -12.00
N TRP A 25 -5.93 2.78 -11.00
CA TRP A 25 -6.23 2.43 -9.61
C TRP A 25 -7.50 3.13 -9.13
N ARG A 26 -8.41 2.35 -8.54
CA ARG A 26 -9.66 2.86 -7.98
C ARG A 26 -9.51 3.18 -6.50
N SER A 27 -8.78 2.34 -5.78
CA SER A 27 -8.59 2.55 -4.36
C SER A 27 -7.25 1.96 -3.92
N VAL A 28 -6.68 2.58 -2.91
CA VAL A 28 -5.45 2.13 -2.25
C VAL A 28 -5.65 2.34 -0.76
N THR A 29 -5.44 1.29 0.02
CA THR A 29 -5.50 1.39 1.48
C THR A 29 -4.08 1.41 2.01
N ILE A 30 -3.64 2.58 2.45
CA ILE A 30 -2.31 2.74 3.06
C ILE A 30 -2.33 2.01 4.40
N PRO A 31 -1.37 1.12 4.66
CA PRO A 31 -1.41 0.30 5.87
C PRO A 31 -1.13 1.08 7.14
N GLY A 32 -1.78 0.67 8.21
CA GLY A 32 -1.43 1.12 9.54
C GLY A 32 -0.27 0.33 10.10
N SER A 33 0.18 0.73 11.25
CA SER A 33 1.25 0.04 11.96
C SER A 33 0.86 -0.19 13.42
N SER A 34 1.47 -1.21 14.01
CA SER A 34 1.23 -1.55 15.40
C SER A 34 2.53 -1.98 16.04
N THR A 35 2.75 -1.55 17.27
CA THR A 35 3.94 -1.90 18.03
C THR A 35 3.50 -2.68 19.27
N GLU A 36 4.12 -3.82 19.50
CA GLU A 36 3.86 -4.61 20.68
C GLU A 36 4.31 -3.85 21.92
N GLN A 37 3.54 -4.00 22.99
CA GLN A 37 3.85 -3.39 24.28
C GLN A 37 4.32 -4.46 25.23
N GLY A 38 5.52 -4.28 25.76
CA GLY A 38 6.00 -5.09 26.87
C GLY A 38 5.89 -4.30 28.17
N GLU A 39 6.00 -5.02 29.27
CA GLU A 39 6.01 -4.42 30.59
C GLU A 39 7.29 -4.81 31.28
N TYR A 40 7.89 -3.83 31.93
CA TYR A 40 9.14 -4.03 32.66
C TYR A 40 9.00 -3.50 34.07
N ARG A 41 9.39 -4.33 35.04
CA ARG A 41 9.34 -3.94 36.44
C ARG A 41 10.53 -4.48 37.20
N GLU A 42 11.34 -3.59 37.73
CA GLU A 42 12.42 -3.98 38.63
C GLU A 42 11.91 -4.00 40.08
N GLY A 43 12.54 -4.82 40.91
CA GLY A 43 12.12 -4.98 42.30
C GLY A 43 12.21 -3.72 43.15
N LYS A 44 12.89 -2.69 42.70
CA LYS A 44 13.03 -1.39 43.37
C LYS A 44 12.25 -0.26 42.71
N ASP A 45 11.46 -0.58 41.68
CA ASP A 45 10.69 0.42 40.97
C ASP A 45 9.52 0.94 41.79
N PRO A 46 9.05 2.15 41.54
CA PRO A 46 7.86 2.65 42.14
C PRO A 46 6.63 1.82 41.77
N ASP A 47 5.48 2.14 42.36
CA ASP A 47 4.26 1.35 42.29
C ASP A 47 3.59 1.31 40.91
N TYR A 48 4.30 1.66 39.86
CA TYR A 48 3.79 1.59 38.48
C TYR A 48 4.71 0.75 37.61
N GLU A 49 4.13 0.10 36.62
CA GLU A 49 4.87 -0.66 35.64
C GLU A 49 5.37 0.26 34.53
N LYS A 50 6.62 0.06 34.11
CA LYS A 50 7.15 0.76 32.96
C LYS A 50 6.75 0.02 31.69
N LYS A 51 6.20 0.75 30.75
CA LYS A 51 5.82 0.21 29.46
C LYS A 51 6.94 0.44 28.46
N ILE A 52 7.34 -0.62 27.79
CA ILE A 52 8.35 -0.54 26.74
C ILE A 52 7.74 -1.00 25.43
N TRP A 53 8.29 -0.54 24.32
CA TRP A 53 7.81 -0.99 23.04
C TRP A 53 8.61 -2.19 22.58
N GLY A 54 7.93 -3.11 21.92
CA GLY A 54 8.53 -4.30 21.34
C GLY A 54 8.61 -4.18 19.83
N GLN A 55 8.23 -5.25 19.15
CA GLN A 55 8.31 -5.31 17.69
C GLN A 55 7.19 -4.52 17.03
N THR A 56 7.54 -3.81 15.96
CA THR A 56 6.57 -3.09 15.12
C THR A 56 6.23 -3.93 13.90
N THR A 57 4.94 -4.01 13.61
CA THR A 57 4.45 -4.68 12.40
C THR A 57 3.56 -3.72 11.62
N TYR A 58 3.52 -3.90 10.30
CA TYR A 58 2.66 -3.15 9.42
C TYR A 58 1.54 -4.06 8.91
N ASP A 59 0.35 -3.46 8.74
CA ASP A 59 -0.72 -4.14 8.00
C ASP A 59 -0.33 -4.21 6.52
N ASP A 60 -1.04 -5.01 5.75
CA ASP A 60 -0.75 -5.15 4.34
C ASP A 60 -1.28 -3.94 3.55
N LEU A 61 -0.61 -3.65 2.45
CA LEU A 61 -1.06 -2.64 1.49
C LEU A 61 -2.10 -3.29 0.59
N GLU A 62 -3.29 -2.70 0.49
CA GLU A 62 -4.36 -3.22 -0.34
C GLU A 62 -4.66 -2.26 -1.48
N MET A 63 -4.77 -2.79 -2.69
CA MET A 63 -4.92 -1.99 -3.90
C MET A 63 -5.91 -2.64 -4.85
N GLU A 64 -6.78 -1.82 -5.47
CA GLU A 64 -7.77 -2.28 -6.42
C GLU A 64 -7.74 -1.41 -7.67
N ARG A 65 -7.80 -2.06 -8.83
CA ARG A 65 -7.87 -1.33 -10.10
C ARG A 65 -8.80 -2.02 -11.09
N GLY A 66 -9.21 -1.27 -12.13
CA GLY A 66 -9.97 -1.81 -13.24
C GLY A 66 -9.08 -2.69 -14.13
N VAL A 67 -9.65 -3.78 -14.62
CA VAL A 67 -8.94 -4.69 -15.52
C VAL A 67 -8.94 -4.12 -16.94
N LYS A 68 -7.76 -4.05 -17.56
CA LYS A 68 -7.62 -3.60 -18.94
C LYS A 68 -6.97 -4.69 -19.79
N PRO A 69 -7.56 -5.05 -20.94
CA PRO A 69 -6.89 -5.96 -21.87
C PRO A 69 -5.53 -5.40 -22.30
N GLY A 70 -4.55 -6.27 -22.37
CA GLY A 70 -3.20 -5.88 -22.79
C GLY A 70 -2.30 -5.34 -21.68
N ASP A 71 -2.84 -5.09 -20.49
CA ASP A 71 -2.03 -4.67 -19.34
C ASP A 71 -1.97 -5.81 -18.35
N THR A 72 -0.86 -6.56 -18.39
CA THR A 72 -0.68 -7.74 -17.55
C THR A 72 0.36 -7.53 -16.44
N ARG A 73 0.77 -6.28 -16.20
CA ARG A 73 1.89 -6.01 -15.29
C ARG A 73 1.64 -6.53 -13.88
N ILE A 74 0.43 -6.37 -13.37
CA ILE A 74 0.10 -6.83 -12.01
C ILE A 74 0.02 -8.36 -11.97
N TYR A 75 -0.59 -8.96 -12.97
CA TYR A 75 -0.65 -10.41 -13.08
C TYR A 75 0.75 -11.01 -13.17
N ASP A 76 1.61 -10.44 -14.01
CA ASP A 76 2.98 -10.91 -14.16
C ASP A 76 3.78 -10.78 -12.86
N TRP A 77 3.58 -9.70 -12.13
CA TRP A 77 4.21 -9.52 -10.83
C TRP A 77 3.79 -10.62 -9.85
N ARG A 78 2.51 -10.94 -9.83
CA ARG A 78 2.02 -12.06 -8.99
C ARG A 78 2.63 -13.39 -9.43
N GLN A 79 2.77 -13.63 -10.72
CA GLN A 79 3.38 -14.86 -11.23
C GLN A 79 4.84 -14.99 -10.83
N ASP A 80 5.57 -13.90 -10.78
CA ASP A 80 6.96 -13.91 -10.30
C ASP A 80 7.05 -14.41 -8.85
N VAL A 81 6.10 -14.00 -8.02
CA VAL A 81 6.03 -14.48 -6.63
C VAL A 81 5.68 -15.97 -6.58
N ILE A 82 4.68 -16.40 -7.34
CA ILE A 82 4.24 -17.81 -7.37
C ILE A 82 5.39 -18.71 -7.80
N GLU A 83 6.17 -18.29 -8.79
CA GLU A 83 7.28 -19.07 -9.33
C GLU A 83 8.58 -18.93 -8.52
N GLY A 84 8.55 -18.15 -7.45
CA GLY A 84 9.69 -18.02 -6.54
C GLY A 84 10.82 -17.16 -7.06
N ARG A 85 10.56 -16.26 -8.02
CA ARG A 85 11.57 -15.33 -8.53
C ARG A 85 11.70 -14.16 -7.56
N VAL A 86 12.54 -14.30 -6.57
CA VAL A 86 12.66 -13.33 -5.47
C VAL A 86 13.05 -11.94 -5.97
N ASP A 87 14.01 -11.87 -6.88
CA ASP A 87 14.51 -10.58 -7.37
C ASP A 87 13.45 -9.85 -8.21
N ASP A 88 12.69 -10.56 -9.01
CA ASP A 88 11.64 -9.96 -9.85
C ASP A 88 10.35 -9.74 -9.07
N GLY A 89 10.09 -10.57 -8.06
CA GLY A 89 8.88 -10.51 -7.25
C GLY A 89 8.89 -9.37 -6.23
N ARG A 90 10.06 -8.88 -5.84
CA ARG A 90 10.19 -7.78 -4.90
C ARG A 90 10.41 -6.47 -5.64
N LYS A 91 9.55 -5.51 -5.40
CA LYS A 91 9.58 -4.24 -6.11
C LYS A 91 9.42 -3.08 -5.14
N GLU A 92 9.83 -1.89 -5.58
CA GLU A 92 9.59 -0.67 -4.83
C GLU A 92 8.28 -0.06 -5.30
N ILE A 93 7.41 0.26 -4.36
CA ILE A 93 6.15 0.94 -4.65
C ILE A 93 6.18 2.34 -4.07
N ALA A 94 5.68 3.32 -4.82
CA ALA A 94 5.44 4.64 -4.32
C ALA A 94 4.00 5.02 -4.59
N ILE A 95 3.32 5.54 -3.57
CA ILE A 95 1.97 6.06 -3.68
C ILE A 95 2.03 7.54 -3.37
N VAL A 96 1.59 8.37 -4.31
CA VAL A 96 1.73 9.82 -4.23
C VAL A 96 0.34 10.45 -4.17
N LEU A 97 0.07 11.17 -3.10
CA LEU A 97 -1.15 11.96 -2.96
C LEU A 97 -0.89 13.35 -3.51
N MET A 98 -1.76 13.78 -4.41
CA MET A 98 -1.61 15.04 -5.14
C MET A 98 -2.68 16.05 -4.74
N ASP A 99 -2.38 17.34 -4.95
CA ASP A 99 -3.38 18.39 -4.77
C ASP A 99 -4.30 18.49 -6.00
N GLU A 100 -5.21 19.44 -5.98
CA GLU A 100 -6.17 19.62 -7.07
C GLU A 100 -5.51 20.03 -8.39
N GLU A 101 -4.29 20.53 -8.34
CA GLU A 101 -3.49 20.88 -9.52
C GLU A 101 -2.60 19.73 -9.97
N LYS A 102 -2.78 18.54 -9.37
CA LYS A 102 -1.99 17.32 -9.64
C LYS A 102 -0.51 17.48 -9.30
N GLN A 103 -0.21 18.32 -8.32
CA GLN A 103 1.15 18.46 -7.81
C GLN A 103 1.36 17.52 -6.63
N PRO A 104 2.47 16.78 -6.60
CA PRO A 104 2.76 15.85 -5.50
C PRO A 104 2.85 16.58 -4.16
N GLN A 105 2.22 16.04 -3.13
CA GLN A 105 2.26 16.61 -1.79
C GLN A 105 2.81 15.63 -0.76
N ILE A 106 2.33 14.41 -0.78
CA ILE A 106 2.76 13.37 0.16
C ILE A 106 3.10 12.12 -0.64
N ARG A 107 4.22 11.49 -0.27
CA ARG A 107 4.68 10.26 -0.93
C ARG A 107 4.91 9.18 0.13
N TRP A 108 4.29 8.04 -0.07
CA TRP A 108 4.56 6.84 0.72
C TRP A 108 5.37 5.88 -0.13
N GLU A 109 6.50 5.42 0.39
CA GLU A 109 7.35 4.45 -0.29
C GLU A 109 7.32 3.14 0.48
N PHE A 110 7.20 2.05 -0.26
CA PHE A 110 7.17 0.69 0.29
C PHE A 110 8.33 -0.09 -0.29
N GLN A 111 9.23 -0.52 0.59
CA GLN A 111 10.46 -1.20 0.17
C GLN A 111 10.28 -2.71 0.21
N GLU A 112 10.84 -3.39 -0.78
CA GLU A 112 10.80 -4.85 -0.89
C GLU A 112 9.36 -5.37 -0.89
N ALA A 113 8.52 -4.75 -1.70
CA ALA A 113 7.11 -5.09 -1.78
C ALA A 113 6.88 -6.26 -2.73
N TRP A 114 5.98 -7.16 -2.34
CA TRP A 114 5.63 -8.32 -3.16
C TRP A 114 4.15 -8.65 -3.00
N VAL A 115 3.55 -9.17 -4.06
CA VAL A 115 2.12 -9.49 -4.08
C VAL A 115 1.88 -10.78 -3.32
N LYS A 116 1.26 -10.64 -2.17
CA LYS A 116 0.92 -11.76 -1.30
C LYS A 116 -0.35 -12.46 -1.74
N ASP A 117 -1.36 -11.69 -2.09
CA ASP A 117 -2.65 -12.20 -2.57
C ASP A 117 -3.05 -11.45 -3.84
N TYR A 118 -3.63 -12.18 -4.77
CA TYR A 118 -4.19 -11.63 -6.00
C TYR A 118 -5.60 -12.13 -6.18
N ASP A 119 -6.55 -11.21 -6.26
CA ASP A 119 -7.96 -11.51 -6.47
C ASP A 119 -8.36 -11.11 -7.88
N PRO A 120 -8.58 -12.08 -8.77
CA PRO A 120 -9.04 -11.77 -10.12
C PRO A 120 -10.47 -11.25 -10.13
N PRO A 121 -10.93 -10.67 -11.24
CA PRO A 121 -12.28 -10.14 -11.29
C PRO A 121 -13.34 -11.22 -11.17
N GLU A 122 -14.46 -10.87 -10.54
CA GLU A 122 -15.65 -11.69 -10.54
C GLU A 122 -16.42 -11.45 -11.83
N LEU A 123 -16.80 -12.51 -12.52
CA LEU A 123 -17.53 -12.44 -13.77
C LEU A 123 -18.97 -12.90 -13.53
N ASP A 124 -19.91 -11.99 -13.75
CA ASP A 124 -21.33 -12.24 -13.51
C ASP A 124 -22.14 -11.71 -14.71
N ALA A 125 -22.73 -12.60 -15.47
CA ALA A 125 -23.48 -12.25 -16.67
C ALA A 125 -24.74 -11.44 -16.37
N SER A 126 -25.24 -11.48 -15.14
CA SER A 126 -26.41 -10.70 -14.72
C SER A 126 -26.07 -9.30 -14.23
N ALA A 127 -24.78 -9.02 -13.97
CA ALA A 127 -24.30 -7.72 -13.47
C ALA A 127 -24.01 -6.78 -14.66
N ASP A 128 -25.05 -6.32 -15.31
CA ASP A 128 -24.94 -5.46 -16.48
C ASP A 128 -24.41 -4.08 -16.09
N GLY A 129 -23.32 -3.67 -16.73
CA GLY A 129 -22.70 -2.36 -16.52
C GLY A 129 -21.64 -2.28 -15.42
N ASP A 130 -21.41 -3.36 -14.68
CA ASP A 130 -20.36 -3.37 -13.65
C ASP A 130 -18.98 -3.45 -14.29
N VAL A 131 -18.04 -2.73 -13.69
CA VAL A 131 -16.66 -2.72 -14.13
C VAL A 131 -15.93 -3.90 -13.51
N ALA A 132 -15.19 -4.65 -14.34
CA ALA A 132 -14.34 -5.73 -13.84
C ALA A 132 -13.12 -5.12 -13.13
N THR A 133 -12.89 -5.54 -11.89
CA THR A 133 -11.77 -5.05 -11.07
C THR A 133 -10.92 -6.22 -10.59
N GLU A 134 -9.66 -5.92 -10.35
CA GLU A 134 -8.73 -6.86 -9.71
C GLU A 134 -8.13 -6.20 -8.48
N SER A 135 -7.83 -7.00 -7.47
CA SER A 135 -7.28 -6.52 -6.20
C SER A 135 -6.00 -7.26 -5.86
N ILE A 136 -5.08 -6.55 -5.25
CA ILE A 136 -3.88 -7.18 -4.72
C ILE A 136 -3.68 -6.79 -3.26
N THR A 137 -3.11 -7.72 -2.51
CA THR A 137 -2.63 -7.49 -1.15
C THR A 137 -1.12 -7.62 -1.20
N VAL A 138 -0.43 -6.58 -0.76
CA VAL A 138 1.02 -6.48 -0.90
C VAL A 138 1.67 -6.44 0.47
N ALA A 139 2.62 -7.33 0.70
CA ALA A 139 3.48 -7.29 1.87
C ALA A 139 4.76 -6.54 1.51
N PHE A 140 5.37 -5.91 2.51
CA PHE A 140 6.58 -5.11 2.32
C PHE A 140 7.41 -5.10 3.59
N ASP A 141 8.67 -4.71 3.48
CA ASP A 141 9.57 -4.69 4.63
C ASP A 141 9.51 -3.36 5.37
N LYS A 142 9.42 -2.24 4.65
CA LYS A 142 9.48 -0.92 5.27
C LYS A 142 8.62 0.08 4.52
N MET A 143 7.96 0.96 5.28
CA MET A 143 7.18 2.07 4.73
C MET A 143 7.77 3.39 5.20
N ILE A 144 7.93 4.33 4.27
CA ILE A 144 8.46 5.66 4.55
C ILE A 144 7.48 6.69 3.97
N ARG A 145 7.15 7.70 4.75
CA ARG A 145 6.37 8.84 4.26
C ARG A 145 7.29 10.04 4.12
N THR A 146 7.22 10.68 2.96
CA THR A 146 7.95 11.93 2.70
C THR A 146 6.99 13.01 2.22
N GLU A 147 7.37 14.25 2.45
CA GLU A 147 6.62 15.41 1.96
C GLU A 147 7.31 15.96 0.72
N GLN A 148 6.52 16.49 -0.20
CA GLN A 148 7.06 17.03 -1.46
C GLN A 148 6.92 18.55 -1.48
#